data_d54bcf715aa7a0b9b1fe89d0191f6f95
#
_entry.id   d54bcf715aa7a0b9b1fe89d0191f6f95
#
_cell.length_a   1.000
_cell.length_b   1.000
_cell.length_c   1.000
_cell.angle_alpha   90.00
_cell.angle_beta   90.00
_cell.angle_gamma   90.00
#
_symmetry.space_group_name_H-M   'P 1'
#
loop_
_entity.id
_entity.type
_entity.pdbx_description
1 polymer ?
#
loop_
_entity_poly.entity_id
_entity_poly.type
_entity_poly.pdbx_seq_one_letter_code
_entity_poly.pdbx_strand_id
1 'polypeptide(L)'
;MKKTIFTGAGVAIVTPMNADGSINYEEFGRNIDFQIENGTDAIVVCGTTGESSTMTDDEHKECIRYCVDRVNKRVPVIAGTGSNDTSYAVQLSKEAESLGADAILSVTPYYNKTSQRGLVAHFTAIADSINIPVILYNIPSRTGVNIAVETFKELSKHPNIVA
;
A
#
# COMPACT_ATOMS: atom_id res chain seq x y z
N MET A 1 6.75 -5.35 21.25
CA MET A 1 6.32 -4.00 20.83
C MET A 1 6.34 -4.01 19.30
N LYS A 2 5.28 -3.54 18.62
CA LYS A 2 5.25 -3.50 17.15
C LYS A 2 6.26 -2.49 16.63
N LYS A 3 6.84 -2.76 15.45
CA LYS A 3 7.81 -1.86 14.82
C LYS A 3 7.09 -0.62 14.30
N THR A 4 7.52 0.57 14.72
CA THR A 4 7.10 1.83 14.10
C THR A 4 7.79 1.96 12.74
N ILE A 5 7.03 2.17 11.66
CA ILE A 5 7.57 2.31 10.31
C ILE A 5 8.16 3.71 10.13
N PHE A 6 7.39 4.72 10.52
CA PHE A 6 7.79 6.14 10.51
C PHE A 6 6.96 6.92 11.52
N THR A 7 7.37 8.15 11.79
CA THR A 7 6.61 9.17 12.54
C THR A 7 6.60 10.45 11.73
N GLY A 8 5.46 11.14 11.67
CA GLY A 8 5.31 12.36 10.88
C GLY A 8 4.34 12.20 9.72
N ALA A 9 4.66 12.76 8.55
CA ALA A 9 3.81 12.80 7.37
C ALA A 9 4.16 11.70 6.37
N GLY A 10 3.20 10.85 6.02
CA GLY A 10 3.29 9.91 4.91
C GLY A 10 2.46 10.39 3.72
N VAL A 11 3.07 10.68 2.59
CA VAL A 11 2.37 11.18 1.41
C VAL A 11 1.89 10.04 0.51
N ALA A 12 0.59 10.03 0.18
CA ALA A 12 0.06 9.22 -0.92
C ALA A 12 0.40 9.94 -2.24
N ILE A 13 1.45 9.48 -2.91
CA ILE A 13 2.00 10.14 -4.08
C ILE A 13 1.17 9.86 -5.34
N VAL A 14 1.05 10.84 -6.23
CA VAL A 14 0.45 10.67 -7.56
C VAL A 14 1.40 9.93 -8.49
N THR A 15 0.85 9.26 -9.51
CA THR A 15 1.62 8.66 -10.60
C THR A 15 1.45 9.54 -11.85
N PRO A 16 2.46 10.35 -12.22
CA PRO A 16 2.40 11.13 -13.44
C PRO A 16 2.29 10.26 -14.67
N MET A 17 1.43 10.66 -15.60
CA MET A 17 1.19 9.95 -16.85
C MET A 17 1.40 10.90 -18.06
N ASN A 18 1.87 10.33 -19.16
CA ASN A 18 1.98 11.00 -20.45
C ASN A 18 0.58 11.14 -21.10
N ALA A 19 0.48 11.92 -22.16
CA ALA A 19 -0.78 12.14 -22.88
C ALA A 19 -1.37 10.85 -23.51
N ASP A 20 -0.55 9.83 -23.72
CA ASP A 20 -0.96 8.51 -24.22
C ASP A 20 -1.36 7.53 -23.10
N GLY A 21 -1.29 7.95 -21.83
CA GLY A 21 -1.61 7.15 -20.66
C GLY A 21 -0.44 6.35 -20.11
N SER A 22 0.71 6.30 -20.76
CA SER A 22 1.91 5.65 -20.21
C SER A 22 2.46 6.40 -19.00
N ILE A 23 3.13 5.68 -18.08
CA ILE A 23 3.68 6.29 -16.88
C ILE A 23 4.90 7.14 -17.22
N ASN A 24 4.92 8.38 -16.73
CA ASN A 24 6.04 9.31 -16.88
C ASN A 24 7.00 9.16 -15.70
N TYR A 25 7.95 8.24 -15.83
CA TYR A 25 8.92 7.95 -14.75
C TYR A 25 9.86 9.12 -14.44
N GLU A 26 10.13 10.02 -15.41
CA GLU A 26 10.95 11.20 -15.17
C GLU A 26 10.25 12.16 -14.20
N GLU A 27 9.00 12.50 -14.48
CA GLU A 27 8.21 13.36 -13.60
C GLU A 27 7.89 12.65 -12.26
N PHE A 28 7.70 11.33 -12.29
CA PHE A 28 7.50 10.56 -11.06
C PHE A 28 8.73 10.66 -10.15
N GLY A 29 9.92 10.52 -10.71
CA GLY A 29 11.18 10.67 -9.95
C GLY A 29 11.35 12.08 -9.39
N ARG A 30 11.05 13.13 -10.18
CA ARG A 30 11.07 14.53 -9.70
C ARG A 30 10.10 14.74 -8.53
N ASN A 31 8.90 14.19 -8.63
CA ASN A 31 7.89 14.31 -7.58
C ASN A 31 8.33 13.57 -6.30
N ILE A 32 8.91 12.38 -6.40
CA ILE A 32 9.48 11.65 -5.25
C ILE A 32 10.53 12.51 -4.54
N ASP A 33 11.48 13.06 -5.29
CA ASP A 33 12.53 13.90 -4.71
C ASP A 33 11.95 15.16 -4.07
N PHE A 34 11.01 15.84 -4.74
CA PHE A 34 10.32 17.00 -4.21
C PHE A 34 9.66 16.72 -2.85
N GLN A 35 8.94 15.59 -2.73
CA GLN A 35 8.29 15.23 -1.47
C GLN A 35 9.32 15.02 -0.35
N ILE A 36 10.39 14.32 -0.63
CA ILE A 36 11.45 14.05 0.36
C ILE A 36 12.15 15.34 0.77
N GLU A 37 12.53 16.19 -0.19
CA GLU A 37 13.20 17.47 0.06
C GLU A 37 12.32 18.46 0.84
N ASN A 38 10.98 18.33 0.73
CA ASN A 38 10.02 19.15 1.46
C ASN A 38 9.49 18.47 2.75
N GLY A 39 10.16 17.45 3.23
CA GLY A 39 10.00 16.95 4.60
C GLY A 39 8.93 15.88 4.77
N THR A 40 8.62 15.10 3.72
CA THR A 40 7.81 13.89 3.93
C THR A 40 8.62 12.82 4.67
N ASP A 41 7.97 12.11 5.59
CA ASP A 41 8.61 11.06 6.41
C ASP A 41 8.38 9.65 5.85
N ALA A 42 7.49 9.50 4.89
CA ALA A 42 7.24 8.24 4.17
C ALA A 42 6.53 8.51 2.84
N ILE A 43 6.71 7.62 1.86
CA ILE A 43 5.98 7.65 0.58
C ILE A 43 5.07 6.44 0.47
N VAL A 44 3.77 6.67 0.20
CA VAL A 44 2.81 5.63 -0.14
C VAL A 44 2.64 5.63 -1.66
N VAL A 45 3.21 4.62 -2.31
CA VAL A 45 3.15 4.42 -3.76
C VAL A 45 2.01 3.48 -4.14
N CYS A 46 1.41 3.68 -5.30
CA CYS A 46 0.31 2.84 -5.80
C CYS A 46 -0.88 2.71 -4.85
N GLY A 47 -1.15 3.76 -4.07
CA GLY A 47 -2.43 3.92 -3.37
C GLY A 47 -3.52 4.42 -4.33
N THR A 48 -4.70 4.77 -3.80
CA THR A 48 -5.81 5.34 -4.59
C THR A 48 -5.39 6.62 -5.32
N THR A 49 -4.61 7.47 -4.68
CA THR A 49 -4.08 8.72 -5.26
C THR A 49 -3.12 8.44 -6.42
N GLY A 50 -2.37 7.34 -6.34
CA GLY A 50 -1.47 6.89 -7.41
C GLY A 50 -2.15 6.10 -8.52
N GLU A 51 -3.49 6.03 -8.52
CA GLU A 51 -4.32 5.42 -9.59
C GLU A 51 -3.99 3.95 -9.89
N SER A 52 -3.58 3.17 -8.88
CA SER A 52 -3.21 1.75 -9.06
C SER A 52 -4.29 0.88 -9.70
N SER A 53 -5.58 1.26 -9.55
CA SER A 53 -6.70 0.53 -10.14
C SER A 53 -6.82 0.66 -11.66
N THR A 54 -6.08 1.57 -12.29
CA THR A 54 -6.05 1.77 -13.75
C THR A 54 -4.77 1.25 -14.40
N MET A 55 -3.83 0.76 -13.59
CA MET A 55 -2.57 0.19 -14.04
C MET A 55 -2.73 -1.29 -14.40
N THR A 56 -1.94 -1.74 -15.35
CA THR A 56 -1.68 -3.17 -15.55
C THR A 56 -0.82 -3.70 -14.39
N ASP A 57 -0.78 -5.02 -14.21
CA ASP A 57 0.05 -5.65 -13.17
C ASP A 57 1.54 -5.28 -13.32
N ASP A 58 2.03 -5.23 -14.54
CA ASP A 58 3.42 -4.90 -14.83
C ASP A 58 3.73 -3.43 -14.50
N GLU A 59 2.84 -2.51 -14.84
CA GLU A 59 2.97 -1.09 -14.48
C GLU A 59 2.94 -0.89 -12.97
N HIS A 60 2.04 -1.58 -12.25
CA HIS A 60 1.94 -1.48 -10.81
C HIS A 60 3.25 -1.91 -10.12
N LYS A 61 3.78 -3.08 -10.51
CA LYS A 61 5.05 -3.60 -10.00
C LYS A 61 6.23 -2.69 -10.35
N GLU A 62 6.27 -2.20 -11.58
CA GLU A 62 7.33 -1.31 -12.04
C GLU A 62 7.29 0.03 -11.30
N CYS A 63 6.10 0.59 -11.01
CA CYS A 63 5.97 1.78 -10.17
C CYS A 63 6.52 1.58 -8.76
N ILE A 64 6.22 0.43 -8.14
CA ILE A 64 6.75 0.11 -6.80
C ILE A 64 8.28 0.00 -6.87
N ARG A 65 8.81 -0.77 -7.82
CA ARG A 65 10.26 -0.93 -8.03
C ARG A 65 10.94 0.41 -8.23
N TYR A 66 10.45 1.20 -9.18
CA TYR A 66 11.00 2.52 -9.48
C TYR A 66 11.00 3.45 -8.25
N CYS A 67 9.89 3.46 -7.50
CA CYS A 67 9.78 4.26 -6.28
C CYS A 67 10.81 3.82 -5.23
N VAL A 68 10.96 2.52 -4.98
CA VAL A 68 11.94 1.97 -4.02
C VAL A 68 13.36 2.36 -4.44
N ASP A 69 13.70 2.17 -5.72
CA ASP A 69 15.03 2.50 -6.26
C ASP A 69 15.30 4.01 -6.15
N ARG A 70 14.32 4.86 -6.53
CA ARG A 70 14.48 6.32 -6.50
C ARG A 70 14.59 6.87 -5.09
N VAL A 71 13.76 6.36 -4.18
CA VAL A 71 13.81 6.76 -2.76
C VAL A 71 15.14 6.36 -2.12
N ASN A 72 15.71 5.24 -2.51
CA ASN A 72 17.04 4.75 -2.07
C ASN A 72 17.22 4.87 -0.54
N LYS A 73 16.25 4.36 0.22
CA LYS A 73 16.23 4.34 1.70
C LYS A 73 16.28 5.70 2.40
N ARG A 74 16.04 6.80 1.70
CA ARG A 74 15.95 8.15 2.33
C ARG A 74 14.77 8.26 3.28
N VAL A 75 13.63 7.65 2.92
CA VAL A 75 12.43 7.49 3.74
C VAL A 75 11.83 6.10 3.48
N PRO A 76 10.93 5.57 4.35
CA PRO A 76 10.22 4.33 4.07
C PRO A 76 9.30 4.44 2.86
N VAL A 77 9.25 3.37 2.06
CA VAL A 77 8.30 3.17 0.95
C VAL A 77 7.21 2.20 1.39
N ILE A 78 5.96 2.64 1.33
CA ILE A 78 4.77 1.87 1.65
C ILE A 78 4.05 1.56 0.34
N ALA A 79 3.96 0.30 -0.06
CA ALA A 79 3.32 -0.10 -1.31
C ALA A 79 1.82 -0.37 -1.12
N GLY A 80 0.98 0.23 -1.94
CA GLY A 80 -0.44 -0.11 -2.04
C GLY A 80 -0.62 -1.45 -2.74
N THR A 81 -1.03 -2.50 -2.01
CA THR A 81 -1.17 -3.87 -2.51
C THR A 81 -2.53 -4.48 -2.26
N GLY A 82 -3.46 -3.72 -1.67
CA GLY A 82 -4.80 -4.21 -1.35
C GLY A 82 -5.63 -4.52 -2.60
N SER A 83 -6.43 -5.57 -2.52
CA SER A 83 -7.37 -5.99 -3.55
C SER A 83 -8.65 -6.55 -2.92
N ASN A 84 -9.72 -6.62 -3.72
CA ASN A 84 -10.94 -7.33 -3.35
C ASN A 84 -10.84 -8.86 -3.58
N ASP A 85 -9.75 -9.33 -4.17
CA ASP A 85 -9.34 -10.73 -4.26
C ASP A 85 -8.18 -10.98 -3.28
N THR A 86 -8.40 -11.86 -2.30
CA THR A 86 -7.41 -12.19 -1.28
C THR A 86 -6.14 -12.83 -1.87
N SER A 87 -6.30 -13.70 -2.85
CA SER A 87 -5.16 -14.39 -3.49
C SER A 87 -4.28 -13.42 -4.24
N TYR A 88 -4.89 -12.49 -4.97
CA TYR A 88 -4.17 -11.44 -5.68
C TYR A 88 -3.48 -10.46 -4.71
N ALA A 89 -4.17 -10.04 -3.63
CA ALA A 89 -3.57 -9.19 -2.61
C ALA A 89 -2.34 -9.84 -1.94
N VAL A 90 -2.41 -11.15 -1.67
CA VAL A 90 -1.27 -11.94 -1.16
C VAL A 90 -0.12 -11.95 -2.15
N GLN A 91 -0.40 -12.23 -3.43
CA GLN A 91 0.61 -12.25 -4.48
C GLN A 91 1.31 -10.90 -4.61
N LEU A 92 0.54 -9.82 -4.77
CA LEU A 92 1.06 -8.47 -4.94
C LEU A 92 1.85 -8.00 -3.70
N SER A 93 1.42 -8.40 -2.50
CA SER A 93 2.14 -8.08 -1.26
C SER A 93 3.51 -8.77 -1.19
N LYS A 94 3.61 -10.03 -1.61
CA LYS A 94 4.89 -10.76 -1.73
C LYS A 94 5.82 -10.12 -2.77
N GLU A 95 5.25 -9.70 -3.89
CA GLU A 95 6.00 -9.00 -4.94
C GLU A 95 6.53 -7.66 -4.42
N ALA A 96 5.70 -6.85 -3.74
CA ALA A 96 6.13 -5.59 -3.12
C ALA A 96 7.27 -5.79 -2.10
N GLU A 97 7.17 -6.83 -1.25
CA GLU A 97 8.25 -7.20 -0.33
C GLU A 97 9.54 -7.55 -1.09
N SER A 98 9.44 -8.37 -2.14
CA SER A 98 10.60 -8.77 -2.95
C SER A 98 11.26 -7.61 -3.68
N LEU A 99 10.48 -6.58 -4.03
CA LEU A 99 10.95 -5.33 -4.64
C LEU A 99 11.56 -4.34 -3.63
N GLY A 100 11.52 -4.66 -2.33
CA GLY A 100 12.18 -3.90 -1.28
C GLY A 100 11.32 -2.81 -0.62
N ALA A 101 9.99 -2.86 -0.74
CA ALA A 101 9.08 -2.02 0.03
C ALA A 101 9.28 -2.24 1.54
N ASP A 102 9.16 -1.18 2.33
CA ASP A 102 9.35 -1.22 3.78
C ASP A 102 8.07 -1.61 4.54
N ALA A 103 6.90 -1.45 3.91
CA ALA A 103 5.59 -1.84 4.40
C ALA A 103 4.57 -1.92 3.25
N ILE A 104 3.39 -2.46 3.53
CA ILE A 104 2.26 -2.40 2.59
C ILE A 104 1.07 -1.63 3.18
N LEU A 105 0.27 -1.02 2.29
CA LEU A 105 -1.06 -0.46 2.57
C LEU A 105 -2.10 -1.35 1.91
N SER A 106 -2.96 -1.99 2.72
CA SER A 106 -3.99 -2.92 2.23
C SER A 106 -5.39 -2.38 2.50
N VAL A 107 -6.14 -2.08 1.43
CA VAL A 107 -7.52 -1.62 1.49
C VAL A 107 -8.47 -2.80 1.77
N THR A 108 -9.62 -2.50 2.41
CA THR A 108 -10.70 -3.48 2.58
C THR A 108 -11.20 -3.98 1.22
N PRO A 109 -11.63 -5.27 1.10
CA PRO A 109 -12.27 -5.77 -0.12
C PRO A 109 -13.44 -4.88 -0.53
N TYR A 110 -13.34 -4.27 -1.69
CA TYR A 110 -14.33 -3.38 -2.31
C TYR A 110 -15.18 -4.16 -3.30
N TYR A 111 -16.31 -3.60 -3.75
CA TYR A 111 -17.22 -4.14 -4.74
C TYR A 111 -17.92 -5.43 -4.29
N ASN A 112 -17.25 -6.59 -4.24
CA ASN A 112 -17.79 -7.86 -3.76
C ASN A 112 -18.02 -7.89 -2.24
N LYS A 113 -17.37 -6.97 -1.48
CA LYS A 113 -17.49 -6.77 -0.04
C LYS A 113 -17.21 -8.04 0.79
N THR A 114 -17.31 -7.94 2.10
CA THR A 114 -17.17 -9.09 3.00
C THR A 114 -17.75 -8.78 4.39
N SER A 115 -17.91 -9.81 5.22
CA SER A 115 -18.29 -9.68 6.63
C SER A 115 -17.08 -9.30 7.50
N GLN A 116 -17.31 -8.90 8.76
CA GLN A 116 -16.23 -8.60 9.70
C GLN A 116 -15.30 -9.82 9.92
N ARG A 117 -15.86 -11.02 10.02
CA ARG A 117 -15.07 -12.27 10.08
C ARG A 117 -14.26 -12.49 8.81
N GLY A 118 -14.82 -12.15 7.65
CA GLY A 118 -14.12 -12.20 6.36
C GLY A 118 -12.99 -11.20 6.29
N LEU A 119 -13.12 -9.98 6.87
CA LEU A 119 -12.02 -9.01 6.99
C LEU A 119 -10.87 -9.57 7.82
N VAL A 120 -11.16 -10.21 8.96
CA VAL A 120 -10.13 -10.86 9.78
C VAL A 120 -9.39 -11.91 8.95
N ALA A 121 -10.10 -12.81 8.28
CA ALA A 121 -9.48 -13.85 7.46
C ALA A 121 -8.64 -13.27 6.30
N HIS A 122 -9.17 -12.27 5.60
CA HIS A 122 -8.52 -11.60 4.48
C HIS A 122 -7.19 -10.95 4.89
N PHE A 123 -7.23 -10.08 5.90
CA PHE A 123 -6.02 -9.38 6.34
C PHE A 123 -5.01 -10.27 7.04
N THR A 124 -5.47 -11.31 7.75
CA THR A 124 -4.57 -12.32 8.34
C THR A 124 -3.84 -13.08 7.25
N ALA A 125 -4.54 -13.53 6.18
CA ALA A 125 -3.90 -14.23 5.07
C ALA A 125 -2.81 -13.38 4.37
N ILE A 126 -3.06 -12.08 4.21
CA ILE A 126 -2.06 -11.15 3.67
C ILE A 126 -0.88 -11.01 4.64
N ALA A 127 -1.15 -10.74 5.92
CA ALA A 127 -0.12 -10.49 6.92
C ALA A 127 0.75 -11.73 7.22
N ASP A 128 0.19 -12.94 7.13
CA ASP A 128 0.90 -14.21 7.28
C ASP A 128 1.82 -14.51 6.09
N SER A 129 1.56 -13.90 4.93
CA SER A 129 2.26 -14.20 3.69
C SER A 129 3.57 -13.44 3.49
N ILE A 130 3.82 -12.40 4.29
CA ILE A 130 4.96 -11.47 4.18
C ILE A 130 5.57 -11.18 5.56
N ASN A 131 6.80 -10.64 5.57
CA ASN A 131 7.51 -10.27 6.80
C ASN A 131 7.53 -8.75 7.05
N ILE A 132 7.18 -7.94 6.04
CA ILE A 132 7.08 -6.49 6.18
C ILE A 132 5.75 -6.06 6.79
N PRO A 133 5.69 -4.92 7.53
CA PRO A 133 4.49 -4.45 8.20
C PRO A 133 3.30 -4.20 7.27
N VAL A 134 2.09 -4.48 7.78
CA VAL A 134 0.81 -4.22 7.10
C VAL A 134 0.10 -3.05 7.77
N ILE A 135 -0.32 -2.07 6.97
CA ILE A 135 -1.19 -0.96 7.35
C ILE A 135 -2.57 -1.21 6.75
N LEU A 136 -3.60 -1.21 7.59
CA LEU A 136 -4.98 -1.40 7.14
C LEU A 136 -5.55 -0.07 6.62
N TYR A 137 -6.14 -0.09 5.43
CA TYR A 137 -6.78 1.08 4.84
C TYR A 137 -8.30 0.93 4.86
N ASN A 138 -8.96 1.73 5.71
CA ASN A 138 -10.41 1.76 5.89
C ASN A 138 -11.01 3.01 5.27
N ILE A 139 -11.70 2.87 4.15
CA ILE A 139 -12.34 3.97 3.40
C ILE A 139 -13.75 3.58 2.95
N PRO A 140 -14.72 3.51 3.87
CA PRO A 140 -16.06 2.96 3.59
C PRO A 140 -16.82 3.73 2.51
N SER A 141 -16.55 5.01 2.32
CA SER A 141 -17.16 5.82 1.24
C SER A 141 -16.78 5.34 -0.17
N ARG A 142 -15.64 4.66 -0.33
CA ARG A 142 -15.19 4.08 -1.61
C ARG A 142 -15.44 2.59 -1.70
N THR A 143 -15.25 1.87 -0.58
CA THR A 143 -15.29 0.39 -0.59
C THR A 143 -16.68 -0.16 -0.27
N GLY A 144 -17.54 0.62 0.40
CA GLY A 144 -18.81 0.15 0.95
C GLY A 144 -18.66 -0.84 2.11
N VAL A 145 -17.44 -0.97 2.66
CA VAL A 145 -17.11 -1.82 3.80
C VAL A 145 -16.41 -0.99 4.86
N ASN A 146 -16.88 -1.07 6.10
CA ASN A 146 -16.25 -0.43 7.25
C ASN A 146 -15.68 -1.50 8.18
N ILE A 147 -14.43 -1.34 8.61
CA ILE A 147 -13.83 -2.19 9.62
C ILE A 147 -14.37 -1.74 10.99
N ALA A 148 -15.08 -2.62 11.69
CA ALA A 148 -15.58 -2.34 13.03
C ALA A 148 -14.43 -2.29 14.05
N VAL A 149 -14.63 -1.56 15.15
CA VAL A 149 -13.63 -1.41 16.22
C VAL A 149 -13.17 -2.78 16.76
N GLU A 150 -14.10 -3.71 16.95
CA GLU A 150 -13.78 -5.05 17.46
C GLU A 150 -12.94 -5.86 16.45
N THR A 151 -13.16 -5.64 15.14
CA THR A 151 -12.34 -6.23 14.07
C THR A 151 -10.92 -5.65 14.08
N PHE A 152 -10.77 -4.34 14.27
CA PHE A 152 -9.45 -3.73 14.47
C PHE A 152 -8.74 -4.29 15.70
N LYS A 153 -9.44 -4.44 16.83
CA LYS A 153 -8.88 -5.05 18.04
C LYS A 153 -8.40 -6.48 17.78
N GLU A 154 -9.16 -7.26 17.01
CA GLU A 154 -8.77 -8.62 16.65
C GLU A 154 -7.52 -8.61 15.78
N LEU A 155 -7.54 -7.86 14.68
CA LEU A 155 -6.43 -7.74 13.75
C LEU A 155 -5.17 -7.14 14.42
N SER A 156 -5.35 -6.24 15.38
CA SER A 156 -4.23 -5.63 16.11
C SER A 156 -3.43 -6.62 16.96
N LYS A 157 -3.93 -7.83 17.21
CA LYS A 157 -3.17 -8.89 17.88
C LYS A 157 -2.13 -9.53 16.97
N HIS A 158 -2.32 -9.44 15.65
CA HIS A 158 -1.37 -9.96 14.68
C HIS A 158 -0.06 -9.15 14.73
N PRO A 159 1.11 -9.79 14.86
CA PRO A 159 2.39 -9.08 15.04
C PRO A 159 2.73 -8.17 13.86
N ASN A 160 2.33 -8.56 12.67
CA ASN A 160 2.69 -7.87 11.42
C ASN A 160 1.66 -6.79 10.98
N ILE A 161 0.48 -6.73 11.59
CA ILE A 161 -0.51 -5.66 11.35
C ILE A 161 -0.23 -4.54 12.37
N VAL A 162 0.32 -3.41 11.90
CA VAL A 162 0.88 -2.37 12.78
C VAL A 162 0.04 -1.10 12.88
N ALA A 163 -0.81 -0.81 11.89
CA ALA A 163 -1.69 0.36 11.84
C ALA A 163 -2.94 0.08 10.98
#